data_822cbd5d03ee617ebff99adb5a41eadb
#
_entry.id   822cbd5d03ee617ebff99adb5a41eadb
#
_cell.length_a   1.000
_cell.length_b   1.000
_cell.length_c   1.000
_cell.angle_alpha   90.00
_cell.angle_beta   90.00
_cell.angle_gamma   90.00
#
_symmetry.space_group_name_H-M   'P 1'
#
loop_
_entity.id
_entity.type
_entity.pdbx_description
1 polymer ?
#
loop_
_entity_poly.entity_id
_entity_poly.type
_entity_poly.pdbx_seq_one_letter_code
_entity_poly.pdbx_strand_id
1 'polypeptide(L)'
;MRKYFGTDGIRRIANTELTPELVYKVAKAGAYVLAKHSEHAPTILIGRDTRLSGTLIESAMTAGFLSYGANVKLLGVMPTPAVAYLTKKTKADASVVKSASHNTFEFNGVKYFSNKGMKISDEIEEEIEEVMDSGKIEELNAVHNKIGISEDATELIDEYIFLFRKIFEDDIEKYLRDDFVVGLDVANGATYKVAEEVFKKIGINYKIINNNPDGININDNCGSTHLENLKKFVLDNKLSLGIAYDGDGDRCLAIDEKGNVIDGDMLLALFSKHLKEKGKLNKDTLVATIMSNLGLNKYTEENNVNLKQTKVGDRYVLEEMLKNGYNLGGEQSGHIIMLDYNPTGDGILTSLMLIQILLENNKPVSELCNIMHVYPQVLINAKVNNNRKNEYENDEDIQKMIEDIKAEFLNDGRVVIRPSGTEPLIRVMIEGKDIEKITLKAKELANLIETKLN
;
A
#
# COMPACT_ATOMS: atom_id res chain seq x y z
N MET A 1 19.12 8.06 13.26
CA MET A 1 18.03 8.66 12.44
C MET A 1 18.35 8.36 10.99
N ARG A 2 17.47 7.69 10.28
CA ARG A 2 17.67 7.28 8.88
C ARG A 2 17.84 8.51 7.99
N LYS A 3 18.81 8.46 7.11
CA LYS A 3 19.20 9.55 6.20
C LYS A 3 18.56 9.43 4.81
N TYR A 4 18.45 8.18 4.33
CA TYR A 4 17.98 7.86 2.99
C TYR A 4 16.60 7.21 3.00
N PHE A 5 16.38 6.22 3.89
CA PHE A 5 15.12 5.52 4.02
C PHE A 5 14.07 6.33 4.79
N GLY A 6 12.86 6.37 4.25
CA GLY A 6 11.66 6.92 4.88
C GLY A 6 10.81 5.83 5.53
N THR A 7 9.50 6.08 5.64
CA THR A 7 8.52 5.10 6.18
C THR A 7 8.20 3.97 5.21
N ASP A 8 8.46 4.15 3.90
CA ASP A 8 8.16 3.18 2.85
C ASP A 8 9.32 3.14 1.84
N GLY A 9 10.49 2.70 2.30
CA GLY A 9 11.71 2.68 1.50
C GLY A 9 12.28 4.07 1.23
N ILE A 10 13.08 4.20 0.18
CA ILE A 10 13.61 5.48 -0.31
C ILE A 10 12.64 6.01 -1.34
N ARG A 11 12.13 7.24 -1.16
CA ARG A 11 11.24 7.90 -2.12
C ARG A 11 11.69 9.35 -2.31
N ARG A 12 12.05 9.73 -3.56
CA ARG A 12 12.62 11.04 -3.89
C ARG A 12 12.31 11.43 -5.33
N ILE A 13 12.61 12.68 -5.70
CA ILE A 13 12.55 13.15 -7.08
C ILE A 13 13.63 12.41 -7.90
N ALA A 14 13.20 11.77 -8.98
CA ALA A 14 14.05 10.94 -9.81
C ALA A 14 15.13 11.77 -10.51
N ASN A 15 16.34 11.24 -10.59
CA ASN A 15 17.52 11.80 -11.25
C ASN A 15 17.99 13.18 -10.73
N THR A 16 17.42 13.67 -9.63
CA THR A 16 17.90 14.87 -8.92
C THR A 16 18.31 14.52 -7.49
N GLU A 17 17.46 13.83 -6.77
CA GLU A 17 17.69 13.35 -5.41
C GLU A 17 17.92 11.82 -5.38
N LEU A 18 17.17 11.07 -6.20
CA LEU A 18 17.35 9.63 -6.41
C LEU A 18 18.20 9.43 -7.66
N THR A 19 19.52 9.67 -7.53
CA THR A 19 20.47 9.61 -8.64
C THR A 19 20.94 8.18 -8.92
N PRO A 20 21.45 7.90 -10.14
CA PRO A 20 22.07 6.60 -10.46
C PRO A 20 23.17 6.19 -9.50
N GLU A 21 24.00 7.14 -9.04
CA GLU A 21 25.10 6.87 -8.09
C GLU A 21 24.57 6.47 -6.73
N LEU A 22 23.50 7.12 -6.25
CA LEU A 22 22.86 6.77 -4.99
C LEU A 22 22.27 5.36 -5.07
N VAL A 23 21.48 5.06 -6.10
CA VAL A 23 20.81 3.75 -6.21
C VAL A 23 21.79 2.61 -6.46
N TYR A 24 22.93 2.87 -7.16
CA TYR A 24 24.05 1.91 -7.27
C TYR A 24 24.59 1.54 -5.89
N LYS A 25 24.85 2.54 -5.03
CA LYS A 25 25.35 2.32 -3.66
C LYS A 25 24.31 1.59 -2.81
N VAL A 26 23.06 1.99 -2.89
CA VAL A 26 21.94 1.34 -2.19
C VAL A 26 21.82 -0.13 -2.60
N ALA A 27 21.93 -0.44 -3.90
CA ALA A 27 21.89 -1.81 -4.39
C ALA A 27 23.03 -2.67 -3.85
N LYS A 28 24.25 -2.14 -3.89
CA LYS A 28 25.45 -2.86 -3.44
C LYS A 28 25.44 -3.11 -1.93
N ALA A 29 25.07 -2.09 -1.14
CA ALA A 29 24.91 -2.22 0.30
C ALA A 29 23.76 -3.17 0.67
N GLY A 30 22.62 -3.06 -0.03
CA GLY A 30 21.47 -3.95 0.16
C GLY A 30 21.81 -5.41 -0.13
N ALA A 31 22.52 -5.70 -1.22
CA ALA A 31 22.98 -7.06 -1.50
C ALA A 31 23.88 -7.60 -0.38
N TYR A 32 24.82 -6.80 0.09
CA TYR A 32 25.71 -7.20 1.20
C TYR A 32 24.90 -7.52 2.47
N VAL A 33 24.00 -6.65 2.89
CA VAL A 33 23.27 -6.81 4.15
C VAL A 33 22.27 -7.98 4.07
N LEU A 34 21.51 -8.08 2.96
CA LEU A 34 20.46 -9.08 2.83
C LEU A 34 20.99 -10.48 2.53
N ALA A 35 22.17 -10.58 1.91
CA ALA A 35 22.75 -11.84 1.50
C ALA A 35 23.99 -12.24 2.28
N LYS A 36 24.36 -11.53 3.37
CA LYS A 36 25.56 -11.79 4.16
C LYS A 36 25.66 -13.20 4.76
N HIS A 37 24.55 -13.92 4.84
CA HIS A 37 24.46 -15.30 5.33
C HIS A 37 24.19 -16.31 4.23
N SER A 38 24.16 -15.89 2.97
CA SER A 38 23.98 -16.80 1.84
C SER A 38 25.25 -17.56 1.54
N GLU A 39 25.15 -18.88 1.41
CA GLU A 39 26.29 -19.75 1.04
C GLU A 39 26.50 -19.82 -0.49
N HIS A 40 25.64 -19.18 -1.27
CA HIS A 40 25.69 -19.12 -2.73
C HIS A 40 25.67 -17.67 -3.23
N ALA A 41 25.90 -17.48 -4.53
CA ALA A 41 25.72 -16.16 -5.16
C ALA A 41 24.26 -15.73 -4.99
N PRO A 42 23.99 -14.58 -4.32
CA PRO A 42 22.62 -14.17 -4.03
C PRO A 42 21.82 -13.93 -5.30
N THR A 43 20.53 -14.23 -5.28
CA THR A 43 19.59 -13.93 -6.36
C THR A 43 18.62 -12.84 -5.92
N ILE A 44 18.60 -11.73 -6.67
CA ILE A 44 17.74 -10.57 -6.38
C ILE A 44 16.72 -10.40 -7.52
N LEU A 45 15.45 -10.35 -7.19
CA LEU A 45 14.40 -9.98 -8.15
C LEU A 45 14.27 -8.46 -8.22
N ILE A 46 14.08 -7.90 -9.41
CA ILE A 46 13.86 -6.47 -9.60
C ILE A 46 12.60 -6.25 -10.42
N GLY A 47 11.56 -5.63 -9.80
CA GLY A 47 10.36 -5.17 -10.47
C GLY A 47 10.26 -3.64 -10.50
N ARG A 48 9.42 -3.10 -11.39
CA ARG A 48 9.18 -1.65 -11.49
C ARG A 48 7.75 -1.34 -11.92
N ASP A 49 7.34 -0.11 -11.67
CA ASP A 49 6.16 0.47 -12.28
C ASP A 49 6.47 1.04 -13.69
N THR A 50 5.56 1.84 -14.21
CA THR A 50 5.61 2.36 -15.59
C THR A 50 6.36 3.68 -15.74
N ARG A 51 6.91 4.27 -14.66
CA ARG A 51 7.61 5.56 -14.66
C ARG A 51 8.76 5.60 -15.64
N LEU A 52 8.92 6.72 -16.36
CA LEU A 52 10.02 6.95 -17.30
C LEU A 52 11.39 6.70 -16.67
N SER A 53 11.59 7.14 -15.43
CA SER A 53 12.83 6.95 -14.68
C SER A 53 13.12 5.50 -14.29
N GLY A 54 12.13 4.60 -14.44
CA GLY A 54 12.22 3.20 -14.03
C GLY A 54 13.41 2.46 -14.64
N THR A 55 13.65 2.60 -15.95
CA THR A 55 14.78 1.94 -16.63
C THR A 55 16.15 2.48 -16.22
N LEU A 56 16.27 3.79 -15.98
CA LEU A 56 17.50 4.41 -15.49
C LEU A 56 17.89 3.84 -14.12
N ILE A 57 16.94 3.83 -13.18
CA ILE A 57 17.14 3.33 -11.83
C ILE A 57 17.40 1.82 -11.85
N GLU A 58 16.69 1.06 -12.71
CA GLU A 58 16.91 -0.39 -12.90
C GLU A 58 18.33 -0.72 -13.33
N SER A 59 18.83 0.01 -14.34
CA SER A 59 20.18 -0.21 -14.86
C SER A 59 21.24 0.07 -13.79
N ALA A 60 21.10 1.17 -13.05
CA ALA A 60 22.02 1.54 -11.99
C ALA A 60 22.02 0.52 -10.82
N MET A 61 20.83 0.09 -10.39
CA MET A 61 20.70 -0.93 -9.34
C MET A 61 21.25 -2.28 -9.78
N THR A 62 20.93 -2.69 -11.01
CA THR A 62 21.46 -3.93 -11.60
C THR A 62 22.99 -3.92 -11.57
N ALA A 63 23.61 -2.84 -12.04
CA ALA A 63 25.06 -2.71 -11.98
C ALA A 63 25.61 -2.82 -10.55
N GLY A 64 24.94 -2.23 -9.57
CA GLY A 64 25.31 -2.33 -8.16
C GLY A 64 25.27 -3.77 -7.63
N PHE A 65 24.19 -4.49 -7.91
CA PHE A 65 24.02 -5.89 -7.51
C PHE A 65 25.08 -6.81 -8.18
N LEU A 66 25.24 -6.68 -9.50
CA LEU A 66 26.22 -7.48 -10.25
C LEU A 66 27.66 -7.22 -9.77
N SER A 67 27.98 -5.95 -9.45
CA SER A 67 29.27 -5.55 -8.90
C SER A 67 29.58 -6.19 -7.53
N TYR A 68 28.56 -6.44 -6.73
CA TYR A 68 28.69 -7.21 -5.47
C TYR A 68 28.87 -8.70 -5.72
N GLY A 69 28.38 -9.22 -6.84
CA GLY A 69 28.37 -10.66 -7.17
C GLY A 69 26.99 -11.31 -7.00
N ALA A 70 25.95 -10.51 -6.84
CA ALA A 70 24.58 -11.02 -6.81
C ALA A 70 24.04 -11.19 -8.24
N ASN A 71 23.30 -12.26 -8.47
CA ASN A 71 22.55 -12.46 -9.70
C ASN A 71 21.24 -11.67 -9.68
N VAL A 72 20.82 -11.17 -10.82
CA VAL A 72 19.61 -10.33 -10.94
C VAL A 72 18.65 -10.96 -11.93
N LYS A 73 17.38 -11.09 -11.51
CA LYS A 73 16.26 -11.42 -12.38
C LYS A 73 15.40 -10.18 -12.60
N LEU A 74 15.35 -9.72 -13.85
CA LEU A 74 14.58 -8.54 -14.23
C LEU A 74 13.15 -8.94 -14.53
N LEU A 75 12.22 -8.50 -13.67
CA LEU A 75 10.78 -8.81 -13.78
C LEU A 75 10.03 -7.83 -14.70
N GLY A 76 10.70 -6.74 -15.11
CA GLY A 76 10.03 -5.70 -15.91
C GLY A 76 8.97 -4.92 -15.13
N VAL A 77 7.91 -4.50 -15.84
CA VAL A 77 6.77 -3.81 -15.21
C VAL A 77 5.88 -4.83 -14.54
N MET A 78 5.81 -4.74 -13.19
CA MET A 78 5.14 -5.72 -12.36
C MET A 78 4.63 -5.07 -11.06
N PRO A 79 3.41 -5.38 -10.60
CA PRO A 79 2.90 -4.86 -9.33
C PRO A 79 3.78 -5.24 -8.13
N THR A 80 3.85 -4.34 -7.15
CA THR A 80 4.57 -4.58 -5.90
C THR A 80 4.19 -5.93 -5.24
N PRO A 81 2.90 -6.28 -5.09
CA PRO A 81 2.52 -7.57 -4.52
C PRO A 81 2.97 -8.78 -5.35
N ALA A 82 3.06 -8.65 -6.67
CA ALA A 82 3.58 -9.72 -7.51
C ALA A 82 5.06 -9.99 -7.23
N VAL A 83 5.87 -8.93 -7.09
CA VAL A 83 7.29 -9.06 -6.74
C VAL A 83 7.45 -9.71 -5.36
N ALA A 84 6.66 -9.28 -4.38
CA ALA A 84 6.66 -9.87 -3.03
C ALA A 84 6.32 -11.38 -3.06
N TYR A 85 5.25 -11.75 -3.78
CA TYR A 85 4.84 -13.14 -3.97
C TYR A 85 5.93 -13.98 -4.66
N LEU A 86 6.48 -13.47 -5.76
CA LEU A 86 7.50 -14.16 -6.55
C LEU A 86 8.80 -14.33 -5.78
N THR A 87 9.18 -13.40 -4.90
CA THR A 87 10.35 -13.53 -4.04
C THR A 87 10.27 -14.80 -3.19
N LYS A 88 9.15 -15.00 -2.54
CA LYS A 88 8.88 -16.22 -1.75
C LYS A 88 8.76 -17.46 -2.64
N LYS A 89 8.06 -17.35 -3.76
CA LYS A 89 7.76 -18.46 -4.69
C LYS A 89 9.03 -19.02 -5.31
N THR A 90 9.95 -18.15 -5.76
CA THR A 90 11.20 -18.54 -6.42
C THR A 90 12.35 -18.79 -5.45
N LYS A 91 12.13 -18.52 -4.15
CA LYS A 91 13.15 -18.60 -3.09
C LYS A 91 14.34 -17.67 -3.36
N ALA A 92 14.10 -16.50 -3.94
CA ALA A 92 15.11 -15.47 -4.09
C ALA A 92 15.55 -14.93 -2.72
N ASP A 93 16.82 -14.53 -2.59
CA ASP A 93 17.37 -14.03 -1.33
C ASP A 93 16.75 -12.69 -0.91
N ALA A 94 16.41 -11.86 -1.90
CA ALA A 94 15.70 -10.61 -1.71
C ALA A 94 15.03 -10.14 -3.01
N SER A 95 14.24 -9.09 -2.91
CA SER A 95 13.77 -8.37 -4.10
C SER A 95 13.68 -6.87 -3.86
N VAL A 96 13.57 -6.16 -4.97
CA VAL A 96 13.43 -4.70 -4.99
C VAL A 96 12.31 -4.30 -5.94
N VAL A 97 11.47 -3.39 -5.47
CA VAL A 97 10.49 -2.71 -6.31
C VAL A 97 10.89 -1.26 -6.47
N LYS A 98 10.91 -0.80 -7.70
CA LYS A 98 11.13 0.61 -8.04
C LYS A 98 9.80 1.25 -8.34
N SER A 99 9.31 2.01 -7.38
CA SER A 99 8.07 2.75 -7.45
C SER A 99 7.98 3.82 -6.38
N ALA A 100 7.19 4.84 -6.65
CA ALA A 100 6.75 5.81 -5.66
C ALA A 100 5.24 5.70 -5.39
N SER A 101 4.66 4.50 -5.58
CA SER A 101 3.25 4.18 -5.34
C SER A 101 2.31 5.20 -6.02
N HIS A 102 1.54 5.95 -5.26
CA HIS A 102 0.53 6.89 -5.75
C HIS A 102 1.06 8.28 -6.18
N ASN A 103 2.36 8.56 -6.02
CA ASN A 103 2.94 9.82 -6.48
C ASN A 103 2.94 9.91 -8.01
N THR A 104 3.04 11.13 -8.55
CA THR A 104 3.23 11.41 -9.97
C THR A 104 4.62 10.96 -10.47
N PHE A 105 4.84 11.00 -11.78
CA PHE A 105 6.00 10.35 -12.44
C PHE A 105 7.36 10.94 -12.06
N GLU A 106 7.41 12.19 -11.59
CA GLU A 106 8.63 12.87 -11.18
C GLU A 106 9.33 12.20 -9.99
N PHE A 107 8.54 11.51 -9.16
CA PHE A 107 9.04 10.73 -8.05
C PHE A 107 9.34 9.31 -8.48
N ASN A 108 10.33 8.70 -7.84
CA ASN A 108 10.52 7.26 -7.86
C ASN A 108 11.02 6.80 -6.48
N GLY A 109 11.10 5.50 -6.28
CA GLY A 109 11.52 4.95 -5.00
C GLY A 109 12.19 3.59 -5.14
N VAL A 110 12.74 3.12 -4.03
CA VAL A 110 13.37 1.81 -3.87
C VAL A 110 12.81 1.17 -2.61
N LYS A 111 12.09 0.07 -2.77
CA LYS A 111 11.52 -0.72 -1.69
C LYS A 111 12.16 -2.10 -1.69
N TYR A 112 12.78 -2.49 -0.57
CA TYR A 112 13.37 -3.82 -0.41
C TYR A 112 12.41 -4.81 0.24
N PHE A 113 12.47 -6.05 -0.22
CA PHE A 113 11.76 -7.18 0.38
C PHE A 113 12.76 -8.29 0.72
N SER A 114 12.56 -8.90 1.87
CA SER A 114 13.31 -10.07 2.32
C SER A 114 12.93 -11.31 1.51
N ASN A 115 13.65 -12.41 1.69
CA ASN A 115 13.35 -13.71 1.09
C ASN A 115 11.96 -14.28 1.45
N LYS A 116 11.27 -13.68 2.41
CA LYS A 116 9.88 -14.00 2.77
C LYS A 116 8.85 -13.19 1.99
N GLY A 117 9.28 -12.30 1.08
CA GLY A 117 8.39 -11.37 0.38
C GLY A 117 7.82 -10.26 1.26
N MET A 118 8.44 -9.98 2.39
CA MET A 118 8.04 -8.92 3.34
C MET A 118 9.00 -7.74 3.23
N LYS A 119 8.48 -6.53 3.40
CA LYS A 119 9.36 -5.34 3.54
C LYS A 119 10.40 -5.57 4.63
N ILE A 120 11.62 -5.10 4.40
CA ILE A 120 12.70 -5.20 5.39
C ILE A 120 12.41 -4.31 6.60
N SER A 121 12.96 -4.69 7.77
CA SER A 121 12.77 -3.93 9.01
C SER A 121 13.60 -2.64 9.04
N ASP A 122 13.25 -1.74 9.99
CA ASP A 122 13.99 -0.49 10.19
C ASP A 122 15.47 -0.73 10.52
N GLU A 123 15.77 -1.78 11.27
CA GLU A 123 17.13 -2.16 11.63
C GLU A 123 17.94 -2.58 10.40
N ILE A 124 17.33 -3.29 9.46
CA ILE A 124 17.99 -3.67 8.20
C ILE A 124 18.19 -2.44 7.31
N GLU A 125 17.22 -1.53 7.25
CA GLU A 125 17.37 -0.25 6.52
C GLU A 125 18.52 0.58 7.12
N GLU A 126 18.62 0.69 8.44
CA GLU A 126 19.72 1.38 9.13
C GLU A 126 21.08 0.69 8.85
N GLU A 127 21.15 -0.64 8.88
CA GLU A 127 22.37 -1.38 8.53
C GLU A 127 22.82 -1.11 7.07
N ILE A 128 21.86 -1.02 6.13
CA ILE A 128 22.16 -0.65 4.73
C ILE A 128 22.78 0.75 4.67
N GLU A 129 22.20 1.74 5.37
CA GLU A 129 22.72 3.11 5.44
C GLU A 129 24.11 3.17 6.07
N GLU A 130 24.35 2.42 7.14
CA GLU A 130 25.66 2.33 7.77
C GLU A 130 26.72 1.78 6.78
N VAL A 131 26.39 0.75 6.03
CA VAL A 131 27.28 0.21 4.99
C VAL A 131 27.57 1.25 3.91
N MET A 132 26.55 2.03 3.51
CA MET A 132 26.69 3.08 2.50
C MET A 132 27.62 4.21 2.95
N ASP A 133 27.53 4.62 4.22
CA ASP A 133 28.27 5.78 4.75
C ASP A 133 29.65 5.40 5.32
N SER A 134 29.92 4.11 5.60
CA SER A 134 31.19 3.64 6.20
C SER A 134 32.39 3.56 5.25
N GLY A 135 32.18 3.78 3.95
CA GLY A 135 33.23 3.55 2.91
C GLY A 135 33.42 2.07 2.56
N LYS A 136 32.80 1.13 3.26
CA LYS A 136 32.89 -0.31 3.02
C LYS A 136 32.45 -0.73 1.61
N ILE A 137 31.59 0.07 0.98
CA ILE A 137 31.10 -0.18 -0.39
C ILE A 137 32.25 -0.35 -1.39
N GLU A 138 33.33 0.39 -1.23
CA GLU A 138 34.50 0.34 -2.14
C GLU A 138 35.20 -1.03 -2.10
N GLU A 139 35.11 -1.74 -0.97
CA GLU A 139 35.71 -3.07 -0.76
C GLU A 139 34.81 -4.22 -1.25
N LEU A 140 33.51 -3.94 -1.47
CA LEU A 140 32.51 -4.94 -1.83
C LEU A 140 32.44 -5.23 -3.33
N ASN A 141 33.61 -5.39 -4.01
CA ASN A 141 33.67 -5.70 -5.43
C ASN A 141 33.90 -7.19 -5.67
N ALA A 142 32.97 -7.82 -6.35
CA ALA A 142 33.23 -9.14 -6.93
C ALA A 142 34.23 -9.03 -8.09
N VAL A 143 35.12 -10.00 -8.21
CA VAL A 143 36.16 -10.02 -9.26
C VAL A 143 36.08 -11.30 -10.10
N HIS A 144 36.45 -11.18 -11.35
CA HIS A 144 36.55 -12.30 -12.29
C HIS A 144 35.23 -13.06 -12.43
N ASN A 145 35.22 -14.36 -12.17
CA ASN A 145 34.07 -15.26 -12.27
C ASN A 145 33.08 -15.13 -11.11
N LYS A 146 33.29 -14.19 -10.16
CA LYS A 146 32.37 -13.90 -9.07
C LYS A 146 31.43 -12.73 -9.37
N ILE A 147 31.65 -12.03 -10.50
CA ILE A 147 30.70 -10.97 -10.94
C ILE A 147 29.35 -11.62 -11.23
N GLY A 148 28.29 -11.02 -10.74
CA GLY A 148 26.93 -11.51 -10.94
C GLY A 148 26.46 -11.40 -12.40
N ILE A 149 25.39 -12.10 -12.72
CA ILE A 149 24.75 -12.05 -14.05
C ILE A 149 23.31 -11.53 -13.92
N SER A 150 22.80 -10.91 -14.98
CA SER A 150 21.39 -10.54 -15.07
C SER A 150 20.71 -11.30 -16.19
N GLU A 151 19.46 -11.66 -15.95
CA GLU A 151 18.59 -12.31 -16.93
C GLU A 151 17.20 -11.68 -16.95
N ASP A 152 16.53 -11.74 -18.09
CA ASP A 152 15.11 -11.43 -18.20
C ASP A 152 14.32 -12.56 -17.54
N ALA A 153 13.33 -12.19 -16.73
CA ALA A 153 12.46 -13.10 -16.02
C ALA A 153 11.01 -12.55 -16.00
N THR A 154 10.65 -11.82 -17.04
CA THR A 154 9.30 -11.21 -17.16
C THR A 154 8.20 -12.25 -17.23
N GLU A 155 8.49 -13.47 -17.70
CA GLU A 155 7.57 -14.60 -17.75
C GLU A 155 7.09 -15.08 -16.37
N LEU A 156 7.82 -14.77 -15.30
CA LEU A 156 7.41 -15.13 -13.94
C LEU A 156 6.08 -14.50 -13.51
N ILE A 157 5.58 -13.50 -14.25
CA ILE A 157 4.25 -12.93 -14.01
C ILE A 157 3.15 -13.98 -14.11
N ASP A 158 3.32 -15.01 -14.95
CA ASP A 158 2.35 -16.10 -15.11
C ASP A 158 2.13 -16.88 -13.81
N GLU A 159 3.14 -17.00 -12.94
CA GLU A 159 3.01 -17.62 -11.63
C GLU A 159 2.10 -16.81 -10.69
N TYR A 160 2.18 -15.47 -10.77
CA TYR A 160 1.31 -14.59 -10.00
C TYR A 160 -0.13 -14.62 -10.53
N ILE A 161 -0.32 -14.63 -11.85
CA ILE A 161 -1.64 -14.76 -12.47
C ILE A 161 -2.25 -16.12 -12.12
N PHE A 162 -1.45 -17.20 -12.11
CA PHE A 162 -1.89 -18.54 -11.75
C PHE A 162 -2.36 -18.63 -10.28
N LEU A 163 -1.77 -17.84 -9.39
CA LEU A 163 -2.22 -17.73 -7.99
C LEU A 163 -3.72 -17.38 -7.93
N PHE A 164 -4.16 -16.37 -8.67
CA PHE A 164 -5.55 -15.91 -8.65
C PHE A 164 -6.51 -16.93 -9.25
N ARG A 165 -6.11 -17.59 -10.33
CA ARG A 165 -6.90 -18.68 -10.90
C ARG A 165 -7.14 -19.75 -9.85
N LYS A 166 -6.09 -20.18 -9.18
CA LYS A 166 -6.18 -21.21 -8.14
C LYS A 166 -7.09 -20.83 -6.96
N ILE A 167 -7.15 -19.53 -6.63
CA ILE A 167 -7.92 -19.05 -5.48
C ILE A 167 -9.40 -18.81 -5.85
N PHE A 168 -9.65 -18.25 -7.05
CA PHE A 168 -10.93 -17.64 -7.36
C PHE A 168 -11.67 -18.26 -8.55
N GLU A 169 -11.00 -19.02 -9.46
CA GLU A 169 -11.60 -19.48 -10.71
C GLU A 169 -12.90 -20.24 -10.47
N ASP A 170 -12.86 -21.29 -9.67
CA ASP A 170 -14.03 -22.13 -9.40
C ASP A 170 -15.15 -21.38 -8.66
N ASP A 171 -14.81 -20.52 -7.71
CA ASP A 171 -15.76 -19.78 -6.89
C ASP A 171 -16.43 -18.64 -7.66
N ILE A 172 -15.67 -17.92 -8.50
CA ILE A 172 -16.21 -16.82 -9.31
C ILE A 172 -17.00 -17.38 -10.50
N GLU A 173 -16.46 -18.35 -11.25
CA GLU A 173 -17.11 -18.92 -12.43
C GLU A 173 -18.53 -19.42 -12.12
N LYS A 174 -18.70 -20.04 -10.96
CA LYS A 174 -19.99 -20.55 -10.50
C LYS A 174 -21.11 -19.50 -10.42
N TYR A 175 -20.74 -18.22 -10.15
CA TYR A 175 -21.68 -17.15 -9.91
C TYR A 175 -21.59 -16.03 -10.96
N LEU A 176 -20.74 -16.19 -12.00
CA LEU A 176 -20.61 -15.21 -13.08
C LEU A 176 -21.95 -14.96 -13.77
N ARG A 177 -22.16 -13.69 -14.13
CA ARG A 177 -23.35 -13.24 -14.85
C ARG A 177 -22.92 -12.28 -15.95
N ASP A 178 -23.58 -12.37 -17.10
CA ASP A 178 -23.28 -11.53 -18.27
C ASP A 178 -23.50 -10.03 -18.00
N ASP A 179 -24.45 -9.71 -17.10
CA ASP A 179 -24.79 -8.32 -16.72
C ASP A 179 -23.87 -7.73 -15.67
N PHE A 180 -22.99 -8.55 -15.04
CA PHE A 180 -22.01 -8.06 -14.07
C PHE A 180 -20.75 -7.61 -14.80
N VAL A 181 -20.60 -6.30 -14.99
CA VAL A 181 -19.47 -5.70 -15.72
C VAL A 181 -18.69 -4.77 -14.80
N VAL A 182 -17.39 -4.96 -14.71
CA VAL A 182 -16.48 -4.17 -13.85
C VAL A 182 -15.73 -3.12 -14.66
N GLY A 183 -15.70 -1.89 -14.17
CA GLY A 183 -14.81 -0.83 -14.66
C GLY A 183 -13.48 -0.88 -13.95
N LEU A 184 -12.38 -0.95 -14.69
CA LEU A 184 -11.02 -0.97 -14.13
C LEU A 184 -10.31 0.33 -14.44
N ASP A 185 -9.79 1.01 -13.42
CA ASP A 185 -8.81 2.09 -13.54
C ASP A 185 -7.47 1.57 -13.03
N VAL A 186 -6.53 1.37 -13.93
CA VAL A 186 -5.20 0.81 -13.64
C VAL A 186 -4.12 1.89 -13.51
N ALA A 187 -4.52 3.14 -13.32
CA ALA A 187 -3.65 4.29 -13.01
C ALA A 187 -2.49 4.50 -14.01
N ASN A 188 -2.54 3.96 -15.23
CA ASN A 188 -1.37 3.82 -16.11
C ASN A 188 -0.16 3.22 -15.38
N GLY A 189 -0.40 2.43 -14.32
CA GLY A 189 0.58 1.88 -13.40
C GLY A 189 0.96 0.43 -13.69
N ALA A 190 1.56 -0.21 -12.71
CA ALA A 190 2.12 -1.56 -12.84
C ALA A 190 1.07 -2.66 -13.09
N THR A 191 -0.20 -2.39 -12.75
CA THR A 191 -1.31 -3.34 -12.94
C THR A 191 -1.87 -3.35 -14.38
N TYR A 192 -1.45 -2.44 -15.27
CA TYR A 192 -2.09 -2.18 -16.57
C TYR A 192 -2.28 -3.41 -17.46
N LYS A 193 -1.32 -4.35 -17.48
CA LYS A 193 -1.45 -5.63 -18.20
C LYS A 193 -1.97 -6.75 -17.31
N VAL A 194 -1.44 -6.81 -16.09
CA VAL A 194 -1.68 -7.93 -15.17
C VAL A 194 -3.14 -8.01 -14.75
N ALA A 195 -3.77 -6.87 -14.41
CA ALA A 195 -5.18 -6.85 -14.04
C ALA A 195 -6.05 -7.32 -15.20
N GLU A 196 -5.80 -6.82 -16.41
CA GLU A 196 -6.51 -7.24 -17.62
C GLU A 196 -6.38 -8.76 -17.86
N GLU A 197 -5.17 -9.30 -17.77
CA GLU A 197 -4.89 -10.73 -17.96
C GLU A 197 -5.60 -11.61 -16.91
N VAL A 198 -5.59 -11.18 -15.64
CA VAL A 198 -6.27 -11.89 -14.55
C VAL A 198 -7.77 -11.92 -14.78
N PHE A 199 -8.39 -10.77 -15.05
CA PHE A 199 -9.83 -10.66 -15.26
C PHE A 199 -10.28 -11.49 -16.47
N LYS A 200 -9.52 -11.43 -17.56
CA LYS A 200 -9.76 -12.24 -18.77
C LYS A 200 -9.66 -13.75 -18.50
N LYS A 201 -8.63 -14.18 -17.75
CA LYS A 201 -8.42 -15.62 -17.47
C LYS A 201 -9.44 -16.19 -16.48
N ILE A 202 -9.99 -15.37 -15.57
CA ILE A 202 -11.08 -15.78 -14.66
C ILE A 202 -12.45 -15.68 -15.35
N GLY A 203 -12.56 -14.95 -16.47
CA GLY A 203 -13.80 -14.79 -17.22
C GLY A 203 -14.69 -13.63 -16.75
N ILE A 204 -14.18 -12.71 -15.94
CA ILE A 204 -14.93 -11.55 -15.46
C ILE A 204 -15.08 -10.54 -16.62
N ASN A 205 -16.32 -10.10 -16.90
CA ASN A 205 -16.57 -9.03 -17.86
C ASN A 205 -16.05 -7.69 -17.33
N TYR A 206 -15.24 -6.99 -18.12
CA TYR A 206 -14.67 -5.71 -17.70
C TYR A 206 -14.60 -4.68 -18.83
N LYS A 207 -14.50 -3.41 -18.45
CA LYS A 207 -14.06 -2.29 -19.28
C LYS A 207 -12.91 -1.60 -18.55
N ILE A 208 -11.91 -1.13 -19.29
CA ILE A 208 -10.68 -0.60 -18.69
C ILE A 208 -10.40 0.84 -19.14
N ILE A 209 -9.92 1.67 -18.24
CA ILE A 209 -9.41 3.02 -18.49
C ILE A 209 -8.00 3.16 -17.92
N ASN A 210 -7.28 4.18 -18.36
CA ASN A 210 -5.93 4.51 -17.89
C ASN A 210 -4.95 3.32 -17.99
N ASN A 211 -5.01 2.57 -19.12
CA ASN A 211 -4.17 1.40 -19.36
C ASN A 211 -3.18 1.58 -20.54
N ASN A 212 -2.83 2.82 -20.84
CA ASN A 212 -1.87 3.16 -21.88
C ASN A 212 -0.71 4.00 -21.32
N PRO A 213 0.18 3.39 -20.50
CA PRO A 213 1.27 4.12 -19.86
C PRO A 213 2.27 4.64 -20.91
N ASP A 214 2.65 5.91 -20.80
CA ASP A 214 3.65 6.59 -21.62
C ASP A 214 4.94 6.97 -20.84
N GLY A 215 4.97 6.62 -19.57
CA GLY A 215 6.09 6.90 -18.66
C GLY A 215 5.93 8.15 -17.81
N ILE A 216 5.01 9.05 -18.17
CA ILE A 216 4.77 10.32 -17.47
C ILE A 216 3.32 10.49 -16.98
N ASN A 217 2.43 9.61 -17.37
CA ASN A 217 1.00 9.69 -17.05
C ASN A 217 0.54 8.77 -15.88
N ILE A 218 1.48 8.11 -15.19
CA ILE A 218 1.15 7.29 -14.01
C ILE A 218 0.53 8.13 -12.89
N ASN A 219 -0.63 7.72 -12.36
CA ASN A 219 -1.41 8.40 -11.32
C ASN A 219 -1.85 9.84 -11.69
N ASP A 220 -1.69 10.26 -12.94
CA ASP A 220 -2.11 11.59 -13.35
C ASP A 220 -3.62 11.67 -13.51
N ASN A 221 -4.28 12.27 -12.51
CA ASN A 221 -5.74 12.36 -12.40
C ASN A 221 -6.47 11.00 -12.55
N CYS A 222 -5.88 9.92 -12.09
CA CYS A 222 -6.42 8.55 -12.19
C CYS A 222 -6.00 7.68 -11.00
N GLY A 223 -6.53 6.46 -10.96
CA GLY A 223 -6.25 5.47 -9.95
C GLY A 223 -6.87 5.78 -8.59
N SER A 224 -6.40 5.11 -7.54
CA SER A 224 -7.02 5.11 -6.21
C SER A 224 -7.02 6.46 -5.48
N THR A 225 -6.22 7.43 -5.92
CA THR A 225 -6.18 8.78 -5.34
C THR A 225 -7.03 9.81 -6.09
N HIS A 226 -7.56 9.47 -7.27
CA HIS A 226 -8.35 10.33 -8.15
C HIS A 226 -9.51 9.54 -8.76
N LEU A 227 -10.58 9.35 -7.99
CA LEU A 227 -11.70 8.46 -8.34
C LEU A 227 -12.76 9.10 -9.26
N GLU A 228 -12.69 10.41 -9.53
CA GLU A 228 -13.70 11.14 -10.28
C GLU A 228 -13.91 10.59 -11.69
N ASN A 229 -12.82 10.24 -12.38
CA ASN A 229 -12.87 9.66 -13.72
C ASN A 229 -13.49 8.26 -13.71
N LEU A 230 -13.13 7.42 -12.75
CA LEU A 230 -13.72 6.09 -12.58
C LEU A 230 -15.19 6.18 -12.22
N LYS A 231 -15.57 7.08 -11.31
CA LYS A 231 -16.97 7.34 -10.94
C LYS A 231 -17.81 7.70 -12.15
N LYS A 232 -17.34 8.66 -12.96
CA LYS A 232 -18.01 9.03 -14.20
C LYS A 232 -18.10 7.85 -15.16
N PHE A 233 -17.02 7.08 -15.31
CA PHE A 233 -16.98 5.91 -16.19
C PHE A 233 -17.98 4.83 -15.79
N VAL A 234 -18.13 4.55 -14.49
CA VAL A 234 -19.12 3.61 -13.95
C VAL A 234 -20.54 4.07 -14.28
N LEU A 235 -20.86 5.34 -13.99
CA LEU A 235 -22.20 5.89 -14.20
C LEU A 235 -22.58 5.98 -15.68
N ASP A 236 -21.70 6.50 -16.53
CA ASP A 236 -21.96 6.68 -17.97
C ASP A 236 -22.13 5.35 -18.70
N ASN A 237 -21.41 4.32 -18.27
CA ASN A 237 -21.46 2.98 -18.86
C ASN A 237 -22.39 2.02 -18.11
N LYS A 238 -23.07 2.46 -17.04
CA LYS A 238 -23.96 1.64 -16.22
C LYS A 238 -23.27 0.34 -15.74
N LEU A 239 -22.02 0.48 -15.25
CA LEU A 239 -21.26 -0.66 -14.78
C LEU A 239 -21.73 -1.09 -13.39
N SER A 240 -21.56 -2.36 -13.08
CA SER A 240 -21.94 -2.92 -11.78
C SER A 240 -21.00 -2.47 -10.66
N LEU A 241 -19.72 -2.26 -10.99
CA LEU A 241 -18.66 -1.97 -10.04
C LEU A 241 -17.54 -1.21 -10.76
N GLY A 242 -16.90 -0.27 -10.08
CA GLY A 242 -15.62 0.32 -10.48
C GLY A 242 -14.52 -0.10 -9.53
N ILE A 243 -13.33 -0.39 -10.05
CA ILE A 243 -12.13 -0.74 -9.28
C ILE A 243 -11.02 0.22 -9.69
N ALA A 244 -10.35 0.84 -8.72
CA ALA A 244 -9.17 1.67 -8.93
C ALA A 244 -7.96 1.11 -8.19
N TYR A 245 -6.85 0.92 -8.89
CA TYR A 245 -5.55 0.61 -8.31
C TYR A 245 -4.70 1.87 -8.20
N ASP A 246 -3.64 1.84 -7.40
CA ASP A 246 -2.59 2.86 -7.45
C ASP A 246 -1.45 2.43 -8.38
N GLY A 247 -0.44 3.30 -8.52
CA GLY A 247 0.61 3.13 -9.54
C GLY A 247 1.43 1.85 -9.42
N ASP A 248 1.60 1.28 -8.22
CA ASP A 248 2.31 0.00 -8.01
C ASP A 248 1.39 -1.16 -7.60
N GLY A 249 0.08 -0.92 -7.56
CA GLY A 249 -0.93 -1.95 -7.45
C GLY A 249 -1.03 -2.62 -6.07
N ASP A 250 -0.50 -1.98 -5.02
CA ASP A 250 -0.61 -2.48 -3.66
C ASP A 250 -1.91 -2.01 -2.95
N ARG A 251 -2.68 -1.10 -3.60
CA ARG A 251 -3.95 -0.55 -3.12
C ARG A 251 -5.08 -0.83 -4.08
N CYS A 252 -6.28 -0.95 -3.51
CA CYS A 252 -7.54 -1.06 -4.25
C CYS A 252 -8.63 -0.26 -3.55
N LEU A 253 -9.28 0.64 -4.28
CA LEU A 253 -10.55 1.26 -3.89
C LEU A 253 -11.62 0.91 -4.91
N ALA A 254 -12.89 1.03 -4.52
CA ALA A 254 -13.98 0.69 -5.41
C ALA A 254 -15.05 1.79 -5.47
N ILE A 255 -15.89 1.72 -6.52
CA ILE A 255 -17.05 2.59 -6.76
C ILE A 255 -18.24 1.69 -7.00
N ASP A 256 -19.36 1.92 -6.31
CA ASP A 256 -20.60 1.21 -6.54
C ASP A 256 -21.32 1.69 -7.81
N GLU A 257 -22.41 1.01 -8.19
CA GLU A 257 -23.23 1.34 -9.37
C GLU A 257 -23.93 2.71 -9.28
N LYS A 258 -23.94 3.34 -8.09
CA LYS A 258 -24.49 4.69 -7.85
C LYS A 258 -23.42 5.77 -7.80
N GLY A 259 -22.14 5.39 -7.91
CA GLY A 259 -21.02 6.30 -7.85
C GLY A 259 -20.53 6.63 -6.44
N ASN A 260 -20.90 5.85 -5.41
CA ASN A 260 -20.35 6.02 -4.07
C ASN A 260 -19.01 5.30 -3.95
N VAL A 261 -18.10 5.90 -3.17
CA VAL A 261 -16.78 5.33 -2.90
C VAL A 261 -16.91 4.24 -1.85
N ILE A 262 -16.24 3.13 -2.10
CA ILE A 262 -16.01 2.02 -1.17
C ILE A 262 -14.52 2.06 -0.84
N ASP A 263 -14.18 2.57 0.33
CA ASP A 263 -12.81 2.72 0.78
C ASP A 263 -12.25 1.45 1.47
N GLY A 264 -10.99 1.49 1.88
CA GLY A 264 -10.34 0.36 2.52
C GLY A 264 -11.02 -0.07 3.83
N ASP A 265 -11.59 0.86 4.59
CA ASP A 265 -12.29 0.52 5.83
C ASP A 265 -13.59 -0.23 5.57
N MET A 266 -14.34 0.17 4.52
CA MET A 266 -15.55 -0.55 4.09
C MET A 266 -15.21 -1.93 3.54
N LEU A 267 -14.11 -2.07 2.79
CA LEU A 267 -13.60 -3.36 2.32
C LEU A 267 -13.19 -4.27 3.48
N LEU A 268 -12.46 -3.73 4.46
CA LEU A 268 -12.06 -4.46 5.67
C LEU A 268 -13.26 -4.94 6.49
N ALA A 269 -14.28 -4.09 6.65
CA ALA A 269 -15.53 -4.46 7.31
C ALA A 269 -16.21 -5.62 6.58
N LEU A 270 -16.37 -5.51 5.25
CA LEU A 270 -17.00 -6.54 4.42
C LEU A 270 -16.23 -7.86 4.44
N PHE A 271 -14.90 -7.81 4.29
CA PHE A 271 -14.06 -9.01 4.30
C PHE A 271 -14.02 -9.67 5.67
N SER A 272 -13.99 -8.88 6.75
CA SER A 272 -14.02 -9.43 8.11
C SER A 272 -15.32 -10.20 8.37
N LYS A 273 -16.47 -9.67 7.92
CA LYS A 273 -17.75 -10.36 7.99
C LYS A 273 -17.72 -11.68 7.21
N HIS A 274 -17.34 -11.60 5.94
CA HIS A 274 -17.31 -12.78 5.06
C HIS A 274 -16.40 -13.87 5.60
N LEU A 275 -15.18 -13.53 6.01
CA LEU A 275 -14.22 -14.50 6.56
C LEU A 275 -14.72 -15.07 7.89
N LYS A 276 -15.35 -14.25 8.75
CA LYS A 276 -15.91 -14.72 10.01
C LYS A 276 -17.07 -15.70 9.79
N GLU A 277 -18.02 -15.38 8.92
CA GLU A 277 -19.14 -16.24 8.56
C GLU A 277 -18.67 -17.60 7.99
N LYS A 278 -17.53 -17.61 7.28
CA LYS A 278 -16.89 -18.84 6.78
C LYS A 278 -15.96 -19.54 7.80
N GLY A 279 -15.82 -19.01 9.02
CA GLY A 279 -14.91 -19.52 10.05
C GLY A 279 -13.42 -19.41 9.67
N LYS A 280 -13.08 -18.45 8.79
CA LYS A 280 -11.73 -18.20 8.26
C LYS A 280 -11.06 -16.92 8.79
N LEU A 281 -11.73 -16.14 9.63
CA LEU A 281 -11.12 -14.97 10.28
C LEU A 281 -10.36 -15.41 11.53
N ASN A 282 -9.04 -15.40 11.49
CA ASN A 282 -8.23 -15.88 12.59
C ASN A 282 -8.48 -15.08 13.88
N LYS A 283 -8.90 -15.80 14.95
CA LYS A 283 -9.21 -15.21 16.28
C LYS A 283 -10.30 -14.12 16.22
N ASP A 284 -11.17 -14.17 15.21
CA ASP A 284 -12.19 -13.14 14.94
C ASP A 284 -11.61 -11.71 14.99
N THR A 285 -10.38 -11.52 14.44
CA THR A 285 -9.63 -10.28 14.60
C THR A 285 -9.27 -9.65 13.26
N LEU A 286 -9.57 -8.34 13.16
CA LEU A 286 -9.17 -7.43 12.10
C LEU A 286 -8.07 -6.50 12.62
N VAL A 287 -7.02 -6.27 11.84
CA VAL A 287 -5.98 -5.29 12.14
C VAL A 287 -6.10 -4.07 11.23
N ALA A 288 -6.18 -2.87 11.82
CA ALA A 288 -6.26 -1.62 11.08
C ALA A 288 -5.35 -0.55 11.70
N THR A 289 -5.28 0.65 11.14
CA THR A 289 -4.51 1.73 11.73
C THR A 289 -5.40 2.64 12.58
N ILE A 290 -4.78 3.48 13.41
CA ILE A 290 -5.49 4.53 14.15
C ILE A 290 -6.18 5.55 13.25
N MET A 291 -5.92 5.55 11.95
CA MET A 291 -6.57 6.44 10.97
C MET A 291 -7.85 5.86 10.38
N SER A 292 -8.14 4.58 10.60
CA SER A 292 -9.39 3.98 10.14
C SER A 292 -10.60 4.68 10.75
N ASN A 293 -11.66 4.85 9.97
CA ASN A 293 -12.86 5.59 10.33
C ASN A 293 -13.50 5.06 11.63
N LEU A 294 -14.06 5.95 12.45
CA LEU A 294 -14.80 5.57 13.67
C LEU A 294 -15.92 4.57 13.37
N GLY A 295 -16.48 4.62 12.17
CA GLY A 295 -17.46 3.65 11.69
C GLY A 295 -16.96 2.21 11.71
N LEU A 296 -15.69 1.98 11.37
CA LEU A 296 -15.09 0.65 11.46
C LEU A 296 -15.00 0.14 12.89
N ASN A 297 -14.65 1.03 13.85
CA ASN A 297 -14.62 0.66 15.27
C ASN A 297 -16.00 0.19 15.73
N LYS A 298 -17.04 0.99 15.47
CA LYS A 298 -18.41 0.65 15.85
C LYS A 298 -18.91 -0.62 15.16
N TYR A 299 -18.64 -0.73 13.86
CA TYR A 299 -18.99 -1.93 13.11
C TYR A 299 -18.40 -3.19 13.73
N THR A 300 -17.12 -3.15 14.09
CA THR A 300 -16.43 -4.32 14.67
C THR A 300 -16.98 -4.69 16.05
N GLU A 301 -17.32 -3.70 16.89
CA GLU A 301 -17.99 -3.90 18.17
C GLU A 301 -19.36 -4.56 18.00
N GLU A 302 -20.21 -4.02 17.11
CA GLU A 302 -21.57 -4.51 16.84
C GLU A 302 -21.59 -5.93 16.28
N ASN A 303 -20.54 -6.33 15.53
CA ASN A 303 -20.44 -7.63 14.87
C ASN A 303 -19.52 -8.64 15.60
N ASN A 304 -19.10 -8.31 16.84
CA ASN A 304 -18.20 -9.13 17.64
C ASN A 304 -16.91 -9.51 16.90
N VAL A 305 -16.36 -8.58 16.14
CA VAL A 305 -15.02 -8.67 15.54
C VAL A 305 -14.05 -7.90 16.43
N ASN A 306 -12.93 -8.51 16.79
CA ASN A 306 -11.89 -7.80 17.54
C ASN A 306 -11.13 -6.86 16.61
N LEU A 307 -11.10 -5.57 16.92
CA LEU A 307 -10.28 -4.60 16.21
C LEU A 307 -8.96 -4.36 16.94
N LYS A 308 -7.84 -4.57 16.25
CA LYS A 308 -6.51 -4.18 16.69
C LYS A 308 -6.04 -2.96 15.89
N GLN A 309 -5.76 -1.87 16.58
CA GLN A 309 -5.28 -0.65 15.93
C GLN A 309 -3.79 -0.47 16.15
N THR A 310 -3.09 -0.18 15.05
CA THR A 310 -1.65 0.08 15.04
C THR A 310 -1.36 1.55 14.71
N LYS A 311 -0.10 1.94 14.82
CA LYS A 311 0.38 3.18 14.21
C LYS A 311 0.13 3.15 12.69
N VAL A 312 0.10 4.33 12.07
CA VAL A 312 -0.05 4.49 10.61
C VAL A 312 1.16 3.93 9.88
N GLY A 313 0.90 3.10 8.91
CA GLY A 313 1.89 2.44 8.06
C GLY A 313 1.63 0.93 7.96
N ASP A 314 1.61 0.44 6.74
CA ASP A 314 1.35 -0.96 6.40
C ASP A 314 2.30 -1.95 7.09
N ARG A 315 3.54 -1.53 7.35
CA ARG A 315 4.52 -2.31 8.13
C ARG A 315 3.99 -2.65 9.52
N TYR A 316 3.43 -1.68 10.26
CA TYR A 316 2.93 -1.91 11.61
C TYR A 316 1.70 -2.82 11.63
N VAL A 317 0.86 -2.71 10.58
CA VAL A 317 -0.27 -3.62 10.39
C VAL A 317 0.25 -5.05 10.20
N LEU A 318 1.21 -5.26 9.30
CA LEU A 318 1.80 -6.57 9.04
C LEU A 318 2.50 -7.14 10.27
N GLU A 319 3.28 -6.35 11.00
CA GLU A 319 3.97 -6.77 12.23
C GLU A 319 2.98 -7.26 13.30
N GLU A 320 1.89 -6.52 13.53
CA GLU A 320 0.84 -6.92 14.45
C GLU A 320 0.15 -8.23 14.02
N MET A 321 -0.12 -8.37 12.71
CA MET A 321 -0.70 -9.59 12.15
C MET A 321 0.21 -10.80 12.36
N LEU A 322 1.50 -10.68 12.05
CA LEU A 322 2.48 -11.76 12.17
C LEU A 322 2.69 -12.16 13.64
N LYS A 323 2.84 -11.17 14.52
CA LYS A 323 3.08 -11.40 15.95
C LYS A 323 1.96 -12.20 16.61
N ASN A 324 0.73 -11.96 16.21
CA ASN A 324 -0.44 -12.53 16.85
C ASN A 324 -1.16 -13.59 16.01
N GLY A 325 -0.72 -13.85 14.77
CA GLY A 325 -1.32 -14.83 13.86
C GLY A 325 -2.69 -14.41 13.34
N TYR A 326 -2.88 -13.11 13.07
CA TYR A 326 -4.06 -12.59 12.39
C TYR A 326 -3.85 -12.65 10.87
N ASN A 327 -4.92 -12.82 10.11
CA ASN A 327 -4.82 -13.03 8.66
C ASN A 327 -5.47 -11.94 7.80
N LEU A 328 -6.19 -10.97 8.40
CA LEU A 328 -6.77 -9.83 7.71
C LEU A 328 -6.35 -8.53 8.39
N GLY A 329 -5.84 -7.59 7.61
CA GLY A 329 -5.53 -6.23 8.07
C GLY A 329 -5.36 -5.27 6.92
N GLY A 330 -5.29 -3.96 7.22
CA GLY A 330 -5.08 -2.96 6.19
C GLY A 330 -5.30 -1.53 6.64
N GLU A 331 -5.46 -0.65 5.66
CA GLU A 331 -5.60 0.78 5.83
C GLU A 331 -6.79 1.32 5.00
N GLN A 332 -7.39 2.42 5.44
CA GLN A 332 -8.43 3.13 4.71
C GLN A 332 -8.04 3.47 3.26
N SER A 333 -6.75 3.68 3.00
CA SER A 333 -6.20 3.94 1.66
C SER A 333 -6.38 2.79 0.66
N GLY A 334 -6.90 1.63 1.09
CA GLY A 334 -7.09 0.45 0.25
C GLY A 334 -5.91 -0.52 0.22
N HIS A 335 -4.88 -0.30 1.04
CA HIS A 335 -3.80 -1.26 1.25
C HIS A 335 -4.29 -2.38 2.16
N ILE A 336 -4.74 -3.50 1.58
CA ILE A 336 -5.35 -4.61 2.31
C ILE A 336 -4.47 -5.85 2.21
N ILE A 337 -4.12 -6.39 3.38
CA ILE A 337 -3.29 -7.58 3.54
C ILE A 337 -4.19 -8.76 3.87
N MET A 338 -4.18 -9.77 3.02
CA MET A 338 -4.77 -11.09 3.27
C MET A 338 -3.63 -12.10 3.38
N LEU A 339 -3.12 -12.29 4.62
CA LEU A 339 -1.84 -12.95 4.89
C LEU A 339 -1.81 -14.43 4.49
N ASP A 340 -2.98 -15.07 4.37
CA ASP A 340 -3.09 -16.44 3.86
C ASP A 340 -2.64 -16.57 2.39
N TYR A 341 -2.64 -15.46 1.64
CA TYR A 341 -2.33 -15.43 0.22
C TYR A 341 -1.05 -14.64 -0.09
N ASN A 342 -0.93 -13.41 0.41
CA ASN A 342 0.19 -12.52 0.13
C ASN A 342 0.59 -11.70 1.39
N PRO A 343 1.89 -11.55 1.70
CA PRO A 343 2.35 -10.84 2.91
C PRO A 343 2.39 -9.30 2.77
N THR A 344 1.76 -8.74 1.76
CA THR A 344 1.65 -7.29 1.55
C THR A 344 0.26 -6.94 1.01
N GLY A 345 -0.09 -5.65 0.98
CA GLY A 345 -1.28 -5.20 0.30
C GLY A 345 -1.25 -5.61 -1.17
N ASP A 346 -2.40 -6.06 -1.67
CA ASP A 346 -2.53 -6.59 -3.02
C ASP A 346 -3.86 -6.14 -3.63
N GLY A 347 -3.77 -5.15 -4.54
CA GLY A 347 -4.96 -4.54 -5.13
C GLY A 347 -5.77 -5.52 -5.96
N ILE A 348 -5.11 -6.42 -6.73
CA ILE A 348 -5.81 -7.41 -7.56
C ILE A 348 -6.49 -8.46 -6.67
N LEU A 349 -5.79 -8.97 -5.65
CA LEU A 349 -6.37 -9.88 -4.67
C LEU A 349 -7.60 -9.27 -3.98
N THR A 350 -7.49 -8.01 -3.56
CA THR A 350 -8.56 -7.24 -2.92
C THR A 350 -9.77 -7.10 -3.83
N SER A 351 -9.57 -6.75 -5.10
CA SER A 351 -10.65 -6.61 -6.09
C SER A 351 -11.36 -7.93 -6.36
N LEU A 352 -10.62 -9.02 -6.48
CA LEU A 352 -11.19 -10.35 -6.73
C LEU A 352 -11.96 -10.88 -5.51
N MET A 353 -11.47 -10.65 -4.30
CA MET A 353 -12.21 -10.98 -3.06
C MET A 353 -13.52 -10.21 -2.98
N LEU A 354 -13.51 -8.90 -3.30
CA LEU A 354 -14.72 -8.09 -3.38
C LEU A 354 -15.71 -8.67 -4.40
N ILE A 355 -15.24 -8.95 -5.62
CA ILE A 355 -16.07 -9.49 -6.70
C ILE A 355 -16.67 -10.84 -6.31
N GLN A 356 -15.89 -11.74 -5.72
CA GLN A 356 -16.39 -13.03 -5.23
C GLN A 356 -17.55 -12.84 -4.23
N ILE A 357 -17.37 -11.96 -3.24
CA ILE A 357 -18.41 -11.69 -2.23
C ILE A 357 -19.67 -11.11 -2.88
N LEU A 358 -19.53 -10.19 -3.84
CA LEU A 358 -20.65 -9.57 -4.54
C LEU A 358 -21.45 -10.61 -5.35
N LEU A 359 -20.76 -11.46 -6.10
CA LEU A 359 -21.36 -12.50 -6.91
C LEU A 359 -22.05 -13.57 -6.05
N GLU A 360 -21.44 -14.04 -4.97
CA GLU A 360 -22.02 -15.00 -4.03
C GLU A 360 -23.32 -14.49 -3.42
N ASN A 361 -23.43 -13.18 -3.12
CA ASN A 361 -24.59 -12.62 -2.44
C ASN A 361 -25.71 -12.17 -3.39
N ASN A 362 -25.43 -11.99 -4.67
CA ASN A 362 -26.38 -11.57 -5.70
C ASN A 362 -27.18 -10.29 -5.33
N LYS A 363 -26.53 -9.32 -4.71
CA LYS A 363 -27.10 -8.02 -4.31
C LYS A 363 -26.42 -6.89 -5.06
N PRO A 364 -27.09 -5.71 -5.22
CA PRO A 364 -26.42 -4.50 -5.67
C PRO A 364 -25.21 -4.18 -4.80
N VAL A 365 -24.16 -3.66 -5.42
CA VAL A 365 -22.92 -3.31 -4.70
C VAL A 365 -23.20 -2.27 -3.62
N SER A 366 -24.00 -1.25 -3.94
CA SER A 366 -24.40 -0.19 -3.01
C SER A 366 -25.20 -0.68 -1.79
N GLU A 367 -25.87 -1.83 -1.91
CA GLU A 367 -26.57 -2.44 -0.76
C GLU A 367 -25.61 -3.25 0.10
N LEU A 368 -24.77 -4.07 -0.53
CA LEU A 368 -23.87 -4.97 0.19
C LEU A 368 -22.73 -4.23 0.88
N CYS A 369 -22.19 -3.21 0.23
CA CYS A 369 -21.07 -2.43 0.77
C CYS A 369 -21.49 -1.32 1.74
N ASN A 370 -22.78 -0.99 1.84
CA ASN A 370 -23.31 -0.09 2.89
C ASN A 370 -23.36 -0.81 4.25
N ILE A 371 -22.23 -1.34 4.67
CA ILE A 371 -22.13 -2.25 5.82
C ILE A 371 -21.84 -1.52 7.13
N MET A 372 -21.27 -0.32 7.06
CA MET A 372 -20.96 0.52 8.22
C MET A 372 -21.33 1.99 7.97
N HIS A 373 -21.58 2.72 9.04
CA HIS A 373 -21.76 4.17 8.96
C HIS A 373 -20.41 4.88 8.86
N VAL A 374 -20.18 5.62 7.78
CA VAL A 374 -18.95 6.43 7.62
C VAL A 374 -19.13 7.76 8.32
N TYR A 375 -18.32 8.05 9.30
CA TYR A 375 -18.32 9.32 10.02
C TYR A 375 -17.58 10.39 9.20
N PRO A 376 -18.17 11.58 9.03
CA PRO A 376 -17.44 12.73 8.49
C PRO A 376 -16.12 12.95 9.22
N GLN A 377 -15.07 13.26 8.46
CA GLN A 377 -13.71 13.43 8.93
C GLN A 377 -13.13 14.75 8.43
N VAL A 378 -12.44 15.47 9.30
CA VAL A 378 -11.68 16.67 8.94
C VAL A 378 -10.23 16.49 9.39
N LEU A 379 -9.31 16.72 8.47
CA LEU A 379 -7.87 16.70 8.70
C LEU A 379 -7.29 18.10 8.45
N ILE A 380 -6.67 18.69 9.47
CA ILE A 380 -5.99 19.99 9.36
C ILE A 380 -4.53 19.82 9.76
N ASN A 381 -3.64 20.39 8.95
CA ASN A 381 -2.21 20.41 9.22
C ASN A 381 -1.85 21.68 9.98
N ALA A 382 -1.38 21.55 11.21
CA ALA A 382 -0.84 22.62 12.02
C ALA A 382 0.67 22.74 11.75
N LYS A 383 1.16 23.89 11.26
CA LYS A 383 2.58 24.15 11.01
C LYS A 383 3.28 24.40 12.34
N VAL A 384 4.40 23.73 12.57
CA VAL A 384 5.14 23.82 13.84
C VAL A 384 6.65 23.78 13.59
N ASN A 385 7.43 24.24 14.57
CA ASN A 385 8.86 24.03 14.56
C ASN A 385 9.16 22.51 14.63
N ASN A 386 9.98 22.01 13.72
CA ASN A 386 10.25 20.56 13.62
C ASN A 386 10.84 19.97 14.91
N ASN A 387 11.63 20.75 15.66
CA ASN A 387 12.23 20.31 16.91
C ASN A 387 11.24 20.27 18.07
N ARG A 388 10.10 20.97 17.95
CA ARG A 388 9.08 21.10 19.00
C ARG A 388 7.82 20.26 18.76
N LYS A 389 7.73 19.61 17.63
CA LYS A 389 6.50 18.90 17.23
C LYS A 389 6.01 17.80 18.18
N ASN A 390 6.88 17.27 19.05
CA ASN A 390 6.49 16.29 20.07
C ASN A 390 6.11 16.95 21.42
N GLU A 391 6.32 18.27 21.57
CA GLU A 391 6.00 18.98 22.82
C GLU A 391 4.48 19.09 23.05
N TYR A 392 3.65 18.90 22.00
CA TYR A 392 2.18 18.93 22.14
C TYR A 392 1.67 17.95 23.19
N GLU A 393 2.37 16.82 23.41
CA GLU A 393 1.99 15.80 24.39
C GLU A 393 2.09 16.29 25.84
N ASN A 394 2.93 17.31 26.08
CA ASN A 394 3.21 17.84 27.41
C ASN A 394 2.68 19.28 27.61
N ASP A 395 2.08 19.90 26.58
CA ASP A 395 1.48 21.23 26.72
C ASP A 395 0.08 21.13 27.33
N GLU A 396 -0.09 21.70 28.52
CA GLU A 396 -1.33 21.59 29.33
C GLU A 396 -2.55 22.19 28.58
N ASP A 397 -2.39 23.28 27.84
CA ASP A 397 -3.51 23.92 27.13
C ASP A 397 -3.94 23.09 25.95
N ILE A 398 -2.98 22.51 25.20
CA ILE A 398 -3.26 21.62 24.06
C ILE A 398 -3.97 20.36 24.57
N GLN A 399 -3.43 19.71 25.62
CA GLN A 399 -4.01 18.49 26.18
C GLN A 399 -5.42 18.74 26.74
N LYS A 400 -5.61 19.86 27.46
CA LYS A 400 -6.93 20.25 27.95
C LYS A 400 -7.93 20.40 26.81
N MET A 401 -7.55 21.09 25.73
CA MET A 401 -8.44 21.27 24.59
C MET A 401 -8.78 19.94 23.90
N ILE A 402 -7.82 19.03 23.80
CA ILE A 402 -8.05 17.65 23.28
C ILE A 402 -9.08 16.93 24.14
N GLU A 403 -8.94 16.96 25.47
CA GLU A 403 -9.88 16.30 26.38
C GLU A 403 -11.26 16.97 26.37
N ASP A 404 -11.35 18.30 26.28
CA ASP A 404 -12.61 19.03 26.14
C ASP A 404 -13.35 18.62 24.84
N ILE A 405 -12.62 18.50 23.71
CA ILE A 405 -13.19 18.06 22.45
C ILE A 405 -13.64 16.59 22.55
N LYS A 406 -12.86 15.71 23.15
CA LYS A 406 -13.25 14.31 23.35
C LYS A 406 -14.50 14.21 24.22
N ALA A 407 -14.59 14.99 25.30
CA ALA A 407 -15.76 15.02 26.17
C ALA A 407 -17.00 15.54 25.44
N GLU A 408 -16.84 16.55 24.59
CA GLU A 408 -17.96 17.14 23.82
C GLU A 408 -18.56 16.17 22.79
N PHE A 409 -17.72 15.34 22.16
CA PHE A 409 -18.17 14.36 21.15
C PHE A 409 -18.60 13.01 21.76
N LEU A 410 -18.14 12.69 22.98
CA LEU A 410 -18.40 11.41 23.65
C LEU A 410 -18.14 10.21 22.71
N ASN A 411 -19.18 9.38 22.52
CA ASN A 411 -19.10 8.18 21.66
C ASN A 411 -19.37 8.47 20.17
N ASP A 412 -19.68 9.73 19.82
CA ASP A 412 -20.08 10.12 18.46
C ASP A 412 -18.99 10.89 17.70
N GLY A 413 -17.78 10.87 18.20
CA GLY A 413 -16.63 11.45 17.54
C GLY A 413 -15.32 11.07 18.22
N ARG A 414 -14.19 11.43 17.61
CA ARG A 414 -12.85 11.24 18.17
C ARG A 414 -11.87 12.27 17.63
N VAL A 415 -10.77 12.42 18.35
CA VAL A 415 -9.64 13.27 17.98
C VAL A 415 -8.39 12.40 17.87
N VAL A 416 -7.68 12.54 16.76
CA VAL A 416 -6.38 11.91 16.55
C VAL A 416 -5.35 12.99 16.19
N ILE A 417 -4.29 13.09 16.97
CA ILE A 417 -3.18 14.01 16.76
C ILE A 417 -1.95 13.22 16.38
N ARG A 418 -1.28 13.63 15.29
CA ARG A 418 -0.10 12.93 14.80
C ARG A 418 0.95 13.89 14.25
N PRO A 419 2.16 13.92 14.81
CA PRO A 419 3.30 14.59 14.21
C PRO A 419 3.65 13.95 12.85
N SER A 420 3.95 14.78 11.85
CA SER A 420 4.49 14.28 10.58
C SER A 420 5.92 13.76 10.76
N GLY A 421 6.23 12.61 10.18
CA GLY A 421 7.59 12.04 10.20
C GLY A 421 8.59 12.86 9.39
N THR A 422 8.13 13.49 8.30
CA THR A 422 8.99 14.14 7.30
C THR A 422 8.84 15.65 7.22
N GLU A 423 7.69 16.19 7.62
CA GLU A 423 7.35 17.59 7.47
C GLU A 423 7.26 18.30 8.84
N PRO A 424 7.52 19.61 8.92
CA PRO A 424 7.40 20.39 10.15
C PRO A 424 5.93 20.73 10.46
N LEU A 425 5.11 19.71 10.67
CA LEU A 425 3.69 19.86 10.96
C LEU A 425 3.14 18.74 11.87
N ILE A 426 2.04 19.07 12.53
CA ILE A 426 1.20 18.14 13.29
C ILE A 426 -0.15 18.04 12.56
N ARG A 427 -0.58 16.82 12.34
CA ARG A 427 -1.88 16.50 11.73
C ARG A 427 -2.93 16.38 12.81
N VAL A 428 -3.95 17.23 12.72
CA VAL A 428 -5.12 17.23 13.60
C VAL A 428 -6.28 16.64 12.83
N MET A 429 -6.71 15.45 13.22
CA MET A 429 -7.86 14.79 12.65
C MET A 429 -8.99 14.72 13.67
N ILE A 430 -10.19 15.16 13.27
CA ILE A 430 -11.40 15.02 14.08
C ILE A 430 -12.49 14.34 13.22
N GLU A 431 -13.12 13.36 13.80
CA GLU A 431 -14.30 12.68 13.24
C GLU A 431 -15.52 12.96 14.12
N GLY A 432 -16.69 13.00 13.49
CA GLY A 432 -17.96 13.18 14.20
C GLY A 432 -19.14 13.31 13.23
N LYS A 433 -20.36 13.28 13.75
CA LYS A 433 -21.60 13.33 12.93
C LYS A 433 -21.83 14.68 12.25
N ASP A 434 -21.39 15.77 12.88
CA ASP A 434 -21.62 17.14 12.42
C ASP A 434 -20.35 17.70 11.80
N ILE A 435 -20.32 17.81 10.46
CA ILE A 435 -19.15 18.27 9.71
C ILE A 435 -18.76 19.72 10.02
N GLU A 436 -19.72 20.60 10.30
CA GLU A 436 -19.44 22.00 10.62
C GLU A 436 -18.76 22.09 12.00
N LYS A 437 -19.30 21.37 12.97
CA LYS A 437 -18.79 21.32 14.33
C LYS A 437 -17.39 20.74 14.38
N ILE A 438 -17.12 19.61 13.73
CA ILE A 438 -15.76 19.02 13.71
C ILE A 438 -14.76 19.91 12.96
N THR A 439 -15.21 20.61 11.91
CA THR A 439 -14.35 21.55 11.17
C THR A 439 -13.94 22.73 12.04
N LEU A 440 -14.87 23.30 12.82
CA LEU A 440 -14.57 24.38 13.75
C LEU A 440 -13.56 23.92 14.79
N LYS A 441 -13.82 22.79 15.45
CA LYS A 441 -12.94 22.25 16.51
C LYS A 441 -11.55 21.88 16.00
N ALA A 442 -11.45 21.31 14.79
CA ALA A 442 -10.16 20.99 14.17
C ALA A 442 -9.35 22.25 13.87
N LYS A 443 -10.00 23.35 13.42
CA LYS A 443 -9.35 24.64 13.20
C LYS A 443 -8.88 25.27 14.50
N GLU A 444 -9.74 25.28 15.53
CA GLU A 444 -9.40 25.84 16.85
C GLU A 444 -8.17 25.11 17.43
N LEU A 445 -8.16 23.78 17.41
CA LEU A 445 -7.06 22.97 17.95
C LEU A 445 -5.77 23.13 17.11
N ALA A 446 -5.88 23.14 15.78
CA ALA A 446 -4.72 23.36 14.92
C ALA A 446 -4.08 24.74 15.14
N ASN A 447 -4.89 25.79 15.27
CA ASN A 447 -4.41 27.16 15.57
C ASN A 447 -3.74 27.25 16.93
N LEU A 448 -4.27 26.58 17.95
CA LEU A 448 -3.63 26.51 19.27
C LEU A 448 -2.25 25.87 19.18
N ILE A 449 -2.16 24.72 18.49
CA ILE A 449 -0.91 23.98 18.27
C ILE A 449 0.11 24.87 17.51
N GLU A 450 -0.31 25.53 16.43
CA GLU A 450 0.55 26.46 15.68
C GLU A 450 1.07 27.59 16.56
N THR A 451 0.19 28.20 17.36
CA THR A 451 0.56 29.33 18.23
C THR A 451 1.56 28.93 19.31
N LYS A 452 1.43 27.73 19.85
CA LYS A 452 2.27 27.23 20.95
C LYS A 452 3.62 26.67 20.47
N LEU A 453 3.65 26.04 19.29
CA LEU A 453 4.79 25.21 18.86
C LEU A 453 5.51 25.75 17.59
N ASN A 454 5.11 26.89 17.08
CA ASN A 454 5.80 27.51 15.93
C ASN A 454 7.09 28.23 16.35
#